data_e32c346ee6329824c7e5cab9e0408b4b
#
_entry.id   e32c346ee6329824c7e5cab9e0408b4b
#
_cell.length_a   1.000
_cell.length_b   1.000
_cell.length_c   1.000
_cell.angle_alpha   90.00
_cell.angle_beta   90.00
_cell.angle_gamma   90.00
#
_symmetry.space_group_name_H-M   'P 1'
#
loop_
_entity.id
_entity.type
_entity.pdbx_description
1 polymer ?
#
loop_
_entity_poly.entity_id
_entity_poly.type
_entity_poly.pdbx_seq_one_letter_code
_entity_poly.pdbx_strand_id
1 'polypeptide(L)'
;AISPITQVYAALLHKKLFGSRAYLWVQDLWPESVSAAGKMNSGLVYRMLTKMVQSIYQKVDGICIQSEAFSQSILQKGDYKHKISYIPNWAEDLFTDDSLINKEHFKSLIPDGFVVMFAGNIGEAQDFDSILKAAIRTKEYKDIKWVIVGDGRKKEFVEQQVKELNLCDTVFLLGRYPLEDMPDLFIHADVMLVSLKDQNIFSLTIPSKIQSYMAFGKPIISMINGIGNEIIKEANCGFTANAGDFESLANNVKRLSRMDKNMLYEKGRAGKEYYQLSFAKKKIIDNLIEVFQSE
;
A
#
# COMPACT_ATOMS: atom_id res chain seq x y z
N ALA A 1 -16.76 -0.68 6.07
CA ALA A 1 -17.06 0.67 5.57
C ALA A 1 -15.76 1.34 5.21
N ILE A 2 -15.63 1.62 3.96
CA ILE A 2 -14.54 2.44 3.44
C ILE A 2 -14.81 3.88 3.86
N SER A 3 -13.79 4.66 4.16
CA SER A 3 -13.90 6.09 4.47
C SER A 3 -14.98 6.82 3.65
N PRO A 4 -15.85 7.63 4.27
CA PRO A 4 -15.76 8.12 5.64
C PRO A 4 -16.41 7.17 6.66
N ILE A 5 -15.86 7.11 7.87
CA ILE A 5 -16.35 6.27 8.99
C ILE A 5 -17.85 6.50 9.31
N THR A 6 -18.40 7.65 8.91
CA THR A 6 -19.80 8.00 9.10
C THR A 6 -20.79 7.09 8.37
N GLN A 7 -20.36 6.33 7.36
CA GLN A 7 -21.20 5.32 6.69
C GLN A 7 -21.74 4.26 7.67
N VAL A 8 -21.03 4.01 8.77
CA VAL A 8 -21.46 3.07 9.81
C VAL A 8 -22.81 3.42 10.42
N TYR A 9 -23.21 4.69 10.43
CA TYR A 9 -24.50 5.10 11.00
C TYR A 9 -25.70 4.47 10.28
N ALA A 10 -25.60 4.23 8.97
CA ALA A 10 -26.63 3.49 8.24
C ALA A 10 -26.75 2.03 8.74
N ALA A 11 -25.62 1.36 8.97
CA ALA A 11 -25.60 0.01 9.54
C ALA A 11 -26.13 -0.01 10.99
N LEU A 12 -25.78 0.99 11.80
CA LEU A 12 -26.29 1.10 13.18
C LEU A 12 -27.79 1.39 13.22
N LEU A 13 -28.32 2.18 12.29
CA LEU A 13 -29.77 2.38 12.14
C LEU A 13 -30.46 1.09 11.74
N HIS A 14 -29.93 0.36 10.77
CA HIS A 14 -30.46 -0.95 10.37
C HIS A 14 -30.44 -1.94 11.54
N LYS A 15 -29.34 -2.00 12.29
CA LYS A 15 -29.25 -2.81 13.52
C LYS A 15 -30.36 -2.47 14.51
N LYS A 16 -30.63 -1.19 14.74
CA LYS A 16 -31.67 -0.72 15.67
C LYS A 16 -33.07 -1.09 15.20
N LEU A 17 -33.35 -1.03 13.90
CA LEU A 17 -34.69 -1.27 13.34
C LEU A 17 -35.01 -2.76 13.16
N PHE A 18 -34.02 -3.56 12.81
CA PHE A 18 -34.20 -4.94 12.38
C PHE A 18 -33.47 -5.98 13.24
N GLY A 19 -32.78 -5.55 14.31
CA GLY A 19 -32.05 -6.47 15.20
C GLY A 19 -30.83 -7.14 14.56
N SER A 20 -30.37 -6.66 13.40
CA SER A 20 -29.19 -7.20 12.69
C SER A 20 -27.89 -6.90 13.43
N ARG A 21 -26.85 -7.71 13.20
CA ARG A 21 -25.48 -7.40 13.66
C ARG A 21 -24.85 -6.36 12.74
N ALA A 22 -24.01 -5.49 13.30
CA ALA A 22 -23.29 -4.45 12.58
C ALA A 22 -21.77 -4.61 12.80
N TYR A 23 -21.03 -4.88 11.74
CA TYR A 23 -19.58 -5.00 11.76
C TYR A 23 -18.94 -3.80 11.06
N LEU A 24 -17.84 -3.30 11.62
CA LEU A 24 -17.06 -2.22 11.04
C LEU A 24 -15.71 -2.76 10.58
N TRP A 25 -15.42 -2.68 9.27
CA TRP A 25 -14.10 -2.96 8.75
C TRP A 25 -13.30 -1.66 8.68
N VAL A 26 -12.32 -1.52 9.59
CA VAL A 26 -11.49 -0.33 9.75
C VAL A 26 -10.37 -0.34 8.70
N GLN A 27 -10.52 0.48 7.68
CA GLN A 27 -9.50 0.69 6.64
C GLN A 27 -8.57 1.85 7.00
N ASP A 28 -9.12 2.86 7.69
CA ASP A 28 -8.40 4.03 8.15
C ASP A 28 -8.69 4.27 9.64
N LEU A 29 -7.64 4.58 10.41
CA LEU A 29 -7.80 4.98 11.82
C LEU A 29 -8.27 6.42 11.91
N TRP A 30 -9.45 6.62 12.47
CA TRP A 30 -10.00 7.93 12.79
C TRP A 30 -9.87 8.23 14.28
N PRO A 31 -9.57 9.49 14.69
CA PRO A 31 -9.37 10.70 13.87
C PRO A 31 -7.94 10.87 13.31
N GLU A 32 -7.03 9.94 13.55
CA GLU A 32 -5.60 10.04 13.24
C GLU A 32 -5.34 10.32 11.75
N SER A 33 -6.00 9.59 10.84
CA SER A 33 -5.85 9.76 9.39
C SER A 33 -6.30 11.14 8.90
N VAL A 34 -7.35 11.70 9.52
CA VAL A 34 -7.84 13.06 9.19
C VAL A 34 -6.85 14.12 9.65
N SER A 35 -6.23 13.92 10.82
CA SER A 35 -5.17 14.79 11.35
C SER A 35 -3.92 14.75 10.46
N ALA A 36 -3.50 13.57 10.05
CA ALA A 36 -2.34 13.38 9.18
C ALA A 36 -2.51 14.02 7.79
N ALA A 37 -3.76 14.12 7.30
CA ALA A 37 -4.07 14.84 6.06
C ALA A 37 -4.03 16.38 6.18
N GLY A 38 -3.59 16.92 7.33
CA GLY A 38 -3.48 18.36 7.57
C GLY A 38 -4.82 19.11 7.64
N LYS A 39 -5.94 18.40 7.76
CA LYS A 39 -7.29 18.97 7.74
C LYS A 39 -7.81 19.38 9.12
N MET A 40 -7.01 19.23 10.18
CA MET A 40 -7.44 19.57 11.54
C MET A 40 -6.43 20.44 12.27
N ASN A 41 -6.85 21.68 12.53
CA ASN A 41 -6.08 22.66 13.29
C ASN A 41 -6.63 22.90 14.72
N SER A 42 -7.66 22.15 15.14
CA SER A 42 -8.36 22.39 16.40
C SER A 42 -8.41 21.12 17.27
N GLY A 43 -7.85 21.20 18.48
CA GLY A 43 -7.94 20.11 19.47
C GLY A 43 -9.38 19.79 19.90
N LEU A 44 -10.31 20.74 19.76
CA LEU A 44 -11.73 20.51 20.04
C LEU A 44 -12.36 19.59 19.00
N VAL A 45 -12.10 19.82 17.70
CA VAL A 45 -12.60 18.96 16.62
C VAL A 45 -12.04 17.55 16.76
N TYR A 46 -10.74 17.43 17.07
CA TYR A 46 -10.12 16.13 17.33
C TYR A 46 -10.83 15.36 18.46
N ARG A 47 -11.11 16.02 19.59
CA ARG A 47 -11.84 15.41 20.72
C ARG A 47 -13.27 15.00 20.35
N MET A 48 -13.98 15.83 19.56
CA MET A 48 -15.32 15.50 19.08
C MET A 48 -15.30 14.26 18.18
N LEU A 49 -14.36 14.19 17.23
CA LEU A 49 -14.20 13.02 16.38
C LEU A 49 -13.78 11.78 17.16
N THR A 50 -12.91 11.91 18.16
CA THR A 50 -12.54 10.78 19.05
C THR A 50 -13.77 10.24 19.78
N LYS A 51 -14.62 11.11 20.37
CA LYS A 51 -15.87 10.68 21.02
C LYS A 51 -16.84 10.02 20.06
N MET A 52 -16.94 10.54 18.83
CA MET A 52 -17.74 9.92 17.77
C MET A 52 -17.25 8.51 17.46
N VAL A 53 -15.94 8.32 17.26
CA VAL A 53 -15.34 7.02 16.98
C VAL A 53 -15.52 6.05 18.15
N GLN A 54 -15.33 6.49 19.40
CA GLN A 54 -15.60 5.70 20.60
C GLN A 54 -17.05 5.23 20.64
N SER A 55 -18.02 6.12 20.38
CA SER A 55 -19.45 5.77 20.31
C SER A 55 -19.75 4.74 19.22
N ILE A 56 -19.06 4.81 18.07
CA ILE A 56 -19.20 3.84 16.98
C ILE A 56 -18.68 2.48 17.44
N TYR A 57 -17.44 2.42 17.95
CA TYR A 57 -16.83 1.16 18.41
C TYR A 57 -17.63 0.47 19.52
N GLN A 58 -18.26 1.24 20.41
CA GLN A 58 -19.16 0.69 21.44
C GLN A 58 -20.40 0.02 20.83
N LYS A 59 -20.98 0.59 19.76
CA LYS A 59 -22.28 0.19 19.21
C LYS A 59 -22.21 -0.95 18.20
N VAL A 60 -21.07 -1.11 17.52
CA VAL A 60 -20.86 -2.22 16.58
C VAL A 60 -20.64 -3.54 17.33
N ASP A 61 -20.98 -4.66 16.69
CA ASP A 61 -20.83 -6.00 17.26
C ASP A 61 -19.40 -6.53 17.05
N GLY A 62 -18.76 -6.17 15.95
CA GLY A 62 -17.36 -6.53 15.67
C GLY A 62 -16.60 -5.42 14.95
N ILE A 63 -15.27 -5.44 15.11
CA ILE A 63 -14.32 -4.50 14.52
C ILE A 63 -13.28 -5.32 13.77
N CYS A 64 -13.40 -5.38 12.45
CA CYS A 64 -12.40 -5.97 11.58
C CYS A 64 -11.30 -4.95 11.30
N ILE A 65 -10.03 -5.32 11.45
CA ILE A 65 -8.88 -4.44 11.21
C ILE A 65 -8.04 -4.96 10.06
N GLN A 66 -7.62 -4.07 9.15
CA GLN A 66 -6.79 -4.43 8.00
C GLN A 66 -5.31 -4.60 8.36
N SER A 67 -4.89 -4.14 9.54
CA SER A 67 -3.54 -4.26 10.06
C SER A 67 -3.59 -4.53 11.55
N GLU A 68 -2.80 -5.49 12.05
CA GLU A 68 -2.71 -5.78 13.48
C GLU A 68 -2.23 -4.57 14.30
N ALA A 69 -1.38 -3.73 13.69
CA ALA A 69 -0.90 -2.50 14.29
C ALA A 69 -2.03 -1.50 14.63
N PHE A 70 -3.23 -1.63 14.04
CA PHE A 70 -4.39 -0.81 14.39
C PHE A 70 -4.96 -1.12 15.77
N SER A 71 -4.74 -2.33 16.29
CA SER A 71 -5.30 -2.78 17.57
C SER A 71 -4.94 -1.82 18.70
N GLN A 72 -3.68 -1.40 18.80
CA GLN A 72 -3.23 -0.51 19.87
C GLN A 72 -3.95 0.84 19.84
N SER A 73 -4.11 1.46 18.67
CA SER A 73 -4.83 2.73 18.54
C SER A 73 -6.32 2.59 18.89
N ILE A 74 -6.94 1.46 18.54
CA ILE A 74 -8.36 1.19 18.86
C ILE A 74 -8.51 0.98 20.37
N LEU A 75 -7.62 0.21 21.00
CA LEU A 75 -7.66 -0.07 22.44
C LEU A 75 -7.39 1.17 23.32
N GLN A 76 -6.63 2.17 22.81
CA GLN A 76 -6.49 3.46 23.50
C GLN A 76 -7.83 4.24 23.58
N LYS A 77 -8.81 3.90 22.75
CA LYS A 77 -10.14 4.54 22.74
C LYS A 77 -11.16 3.84 23.61
N GLY A 78 -10.87 2.62 24.11
CA GLY A 78 -11.74 1.84 24.99
C GLY A 78 -11.38 0.36 24.99
N ASP A 79 -12.04 -0.42 25.86
CA ASP A 79 -11.84 -1.88 25.92
C ASP A 79 -12.69 -2.60 24.86
N TYR A 80 -12.10 -2.76 23.69
CA TYR A 80 -12.73 -3.41 22.53
C TYR A 80 -12.03 -4.72 22.13
N LYS A 81 -11.11 -5.24 22.96
CA LYS A 81 -10.28 -6.40 22.62
C LYS A 81 -11.12 -7.59 22.14
N HIS A 82 -12.24 -7.84 22.80
CA HIS A 82 -13.17 -8.94 22.49
C HIS A 82 -13.93 -8.78 21.17
N LYS A 83 -13.89 -7.59 20.55
CA LYS A 83 -14.56 -7.29 19.27
C LYS A 83 -13.60 -7.21 18.08
N ILE A 84 -12.29 -7.20 18.33
CA ILE A 84 -11.30 -6.99 17.27
C ILE A 84 -10.97 -8.32 16.60
N SER A 85 -11.07 -8.35 15.27
CA SER A 85 -10.64 -9.46 14.43
C SER A 85 -9.70 -8.94 13.33
N TYR A 86 -8.57 -9.61 13.12
CA TYR A 86 -7.63 -9.26 12.04
C TYR A 86 -8.15 -9.82 10.73
N ILE A 87 -8.54 -8.93 9.84
CA ILE A 87 -9.05 -9.23 8.50
C ILE A 87 -8.32 -8.30 7.53
N PRO A 88 -7.11 -8.69 7.04
CA PRO A 88 -6.35 -7.88 6.10
C PRO A 88 -7.04 -7.75 4.75
N ASN A 89 -6.60 -6.78 3.95
CA ASN A 89 -7.01 -6.70 2.56
C ASN A 89 -6.32 -7.79 1.73
N TRP A 90 -6.82 -8.03 0.52
CA TRP A 90 -6.25 -8.91 -0.48
C TRP A 90 -5.99 -8.16 -1.78
N ALA A 91 -5.22 -8.74 -2.69
CA ALA A 91 -5.03 -8.22 -4.03
C ALA A 91 -6.22 -8.58 -4.94
N GLU A 92 -6.44 -7.78 -5.98
CA GLU A 92 -7.40 -8.12 -7.04
C GLU A 92 -7.01 -9.42 -7.76
N ASP A 93 -7.99 -10.20 -8.16
CA ASP A 93 -7.79 -11.54 -8.75
C ASP A 93 -6.90 -11.51 -10.00
N LEU A 94 -6.93 -10.41 -10.76
CA LEU A 94 -6.09 -10.21 -11.94
C LEU A 94 -4.57 -10.26 -11.67
N PHE A 95 -4.13 -10.04 -10.42
CA PHE A 95 -2.72 -10.15 -10.04
C PHE A 95 -2.30 -11.58 -9.68
N THR A 96 -3.23 -12.52 -9.63
CA THR A 96 -2.97 -13.92 -9.29
C THR A 96 -3.09 -14.85 -10.50
N ASP A 97 -3.61 -14.38 -11.63
CA ASP A 97 -3.86 -15.14 -12.84
C ASP A 97 -2.84 -14.79 -13.93
N ASP A 98 -1.79 -15.58 -14.03
CA ASP A 98 -0.72 -15.41 -15.01
C ASP A 98 -1.20 -15.62 -16.47
N SER A 99 -2.38 -16.25 -16.69
CA SER A 99 -2.94 -16.48 -18.02
C SER A 99 -3.48 -15.23 -18.69
N LEU A 100 -3.73 -14.17 -17.93
CA LEU A 100 -4.24 -12.89 -18.41
C LEU A 100 -3.13 -11.96 -18.93
N ILE A 101 -1.84 -12.31 -18.76
CA ILE A 101 -0.73 -11.42 -19.03
C ILE A 101 -0.34 -11.43 -20.51
N ASN A 102 -0.40 -10.25 -21.16
CA ASN A 102 0.16 -10.03 -22.50
C ASN A 102 1.52 -9.33 -22.41
N LYS A 103 2.60 -10.11 -22.54
CA LYS A 103 3.99 -9.62 -22.43
C LYS A 103 4.43 -8.67 -23.54
N GLU A 104 3.77 -8.64 -24.68
CA GLU A 104 4.09 -7.74 -25.78
C GLU A 104 3.34 -6.39 -25.67
N HIS A 105 2.26 -6.37 -24.89
CA HIS A 105 1.54 -5.16 -24.58
C HIS A 105 2.43 -4.23 -23.75
N PHE A 106 2.46 -2.95 -24.03
CA PHE A 106 3.30 -1.93 -23.38
C PHE A 106 4.81 -2.10 -23.49
N LYS A 107 5.35 -3.17 -24.07
CA LYS A 107 6.80 -3.39 -24.18
C LYS A 107 7.54 -2.22 -24.81
N SER A 108 6.96 -1.59 -25.83
CA SER A 108 7.55 -0.43 -26.53
C SER A 108 7.56 0.86 -25.70
N LEU A 109 6.77 0.93 -24.61
CA LEU A 109 6.71 2.09 -23.73
C LEU A 109 7.69 1.98 -22.55
N ILE A 110 8.17 0.78 -22.27
CA ILE A 110 9.07 0.54 -21.15
C ILE A 110 10.52 0.67 -21.65
N PRO A 111 11.33 1.50 -21.00
CA PRO A 111 12.75 1.65 -21.40
C PRO A 111 13.54 0.37 -21.14
N ASP A 112 14.55 0.12 -21.98
CA ASP A 112 15.50 -0.96 -21.75
C ASP A 112 16.33 -0.70 -20.50
N GLY A 113 16.61 -1.78 -19.72
CA GLY A 113 17.42 -1.73 -18.51
C GLY A 113 16.76 -2.40 -17.32
N PHE A 114 17.25 -2.10 -16.12
CA PHE A 114 16.70 -2.53 -14.85
C PHE A 114 15.56 -1.59 -14.41
N VAL A 115 14.34 -2.08 -14.44
CA VAL A 115 13.11 -1.29 -14.24
C VAL A 115 12.67 -1.31 -12.79
N VAL A 116 12.75 -0.15 -12.13
CA VAL A 116 12.12 0.14 -10.83
C VAL A 116 10.76 0.78 -11.09
N MET A 117 9.67 0.06 -10.87
CA MET A 117 8.34 0.53 -11.21
C MET A 117 7.53 0.94 -9.99
N PHE A 118 6.97 2.15 -10.01
CA PHE A 118 5.91 2.61 -9.12
C PHE A 118 4.59 2.60 -9.87
N ALA A 119 3.54 2.02 -9.29
CA ALA A 119 2.19 2.07 -9.86
C ALA A 119 1.17 2.58 -8.84
N GLY A 120 0.39 3.61 -9.20
CA GLY A 120 -0.70 4.14 -8.40
C GLY A 120 -0.79 5.66 -8.32
N ASN A 121 -1.45 6.17 -7.28
CA ASN A 121 -1.67 7.61 -7.11
C ASN A 121 -0.35 8.39 -6.94
N ILE A 122 -0.15 9.43 -7.75
CA ILE A 122 0.96 10.38 -7.62
C ILE A 122 0.51 11.51 -6.70
N GLY A 123 0.51 11.23 -5.39
CA GLY A 123 -0.03 12.12 -4.38
C GLY A 123 0.99 12.57 -3.34
N GLU A 124 0.52 13.39 -2.40
CA GLU A 124 1.35 13.96 -1.35
C GLU A 124 1.94 12.90 -0.41
N ALA A 125 1.20 11.80 -0.18
CA ALA A 125 1.60 10.75 0.73
C ALA A 125 2.75 9.87 0.21
N GLN A 126 2.98 9.82 -1.10
CA GLN A 126 3.93 8.90 -1.73
C GLN A 126 5.39 9.39 -1.76
N ASP A 127 5.66 10.58 -1.23
CA ASP A 127 7.01 11.13 -1.07
C ASP A 127 7.87 11.12 -2.37
N PHE A 128 7.30 11.67 -3.46
CA PHE A 128 8.02 11.76 -4.72
C PHE A 128 9.29 12.59 -4.65
N ASP A 129 9.40 13.53 -3.72
CA ASP A 129 10.63 14.29 -3.48
C ASP A 129 11.79 13.35 -3.13
N SER A 130 11.57 12.39 -2.25
CA SER A 130 12.60 11.39 -1.87
C SER A 130 12.84 10.37 -2.98
N ILE A 131 11.81 9.97 -3.74
CA ILE A 131 11.97 9.09 -4.92
C ILE A 131 12.88 9.76 -5.95
N LEU A 132 12.66 11.03 -6.29
CA LEU A 132 13.48 11.78 -7.24
C LEU A 132 14.91 11.96 -6.75
N LYS A 133 15.13 12.21 -5.44
CA LYS A 133 16.47 12.23 -4.85
C LYS A 133 17.18 10.87 -5.00
N ALA A 134 16.49 9.76 -4.80
CA ALA A 134 17.05 8.44 -5.03
C ALA A 134 17.39 8.21 -6.52
N ALA A 135 16.53 8.69 -7.45
CA ALA A 135 16.82 8.63 -8.88
C ALA A 135 18.07 9.43 -9.26
N ILE A 136 18.29 10.60 -8.64
CA ILE A 136 19.57 11.37 -8.82
C ILE A 136 20.77 10.53 -8.40
N ARG A 137 20.68 9.80 -7.26
CA ARG A 137 21.77 8.95 -6.75
C ARG A 137 22.07 7.72 -7.63
N THR A 138 21.14 7.37 -8.52
CA THR A 138 21.30 6.26 -9.46
C THR A 138 21.53 6.71 -10.90
N LYS A 139 21.54 8.00 -11.20
CA LYS A 139 21.61 8.58 -12.56
C LYS A 139 22.83 8.11 -13.37
N GLU A 140 23.98 7.91 -12.70
CA GLU A 140 25.21 7.44 -13.33
C GLU A 140 25.12 5.96 -13.78
N TYR A 141 24.18 5.21 -13.24
CA TYR A 141 23.88 3.82 -13.63
C TYR A 141 22.87 3.83 -14.76
N LYS A 142 23.36 3.94 -16.00
CA LYS A 142 22.52 4.14 -17.21
C LYS A 142 21.47 3.05 -17.42
N ASP A 143 21.70 1.86 -16.91
CA ASP A 143 20.77 0.73 -17.00
C ASP A 143 19.63 0.81 -15.99
N ILE A 144 19.71 1.65 -14.94
CA ILE A 144 18.63 1.79 -13.96
C ILE A 144 17.59 2.78 -14.48
N LYS A 145 16.33 2.32 -14.57
CA LYS A 145 15.19 3.07 -15.07
C LYS A 145 14.08 3.11 -14.02
N TRP A 146 13.61 4.30 -13.70
CA TRP A 146 12.48 4.52 -12.80
C TRP A 146 11.23 4.76 -13.65
N VAL A 147 10.27 3.85 -13.58
CA VAL A 147 9.02 3.93 -14.33
C VAL A 147 7.87 4.23 -13.39
N ILE A 148 7.15 5.32 -13.65
CA ILE A 148 6.04 5.79 -12.82
C ILE A 148 4.75 5.65 -13.62
N VAL A 149 3.89 4.73 -13.18
CA VAL A 149 2.57 4.48 -13.74
C VAL A 149 1.53 5.07 -12.80
N GLY A 150 0.72 6.00 -13.27
CA GLY A 150 -0.33 6.60 -12.47
C GLY A 150 -0.62 8.06 -12.77
N ASP A 151 -1.47 8.63 -11.93
CA ASP A 151 -1.88 10.03 -11.98
C ASP A 151 -2.12 10.54 -10.56
N GLY A 152 -2.27 11.85 -10.39
CA GLY A 152 -2.56 12.44 -9.10
C GLY A 152 -2.13 13.89 -8.99
N ARG A 153 -2.43 14.50 -7.83
CA ARG A 153 -2.22 15.94 -7.61
C ARG A 153 -0.77 16.41 -7.72
N LYS A 154 0.19 15.52 -7.57
CA LYS A 154 1.63 15.82 -7.67
C LYS A 154 2.23 15.50 -9.05
N LYS A 155 1.45 15.02 -10.02
CA LYS A 155 1.97 14.62 -11.34
C LYS A 155 2.71 15.75 -12.02
N GLU A 156 2.09 16.92 -12.19
CA GLU A 156 2.72 18.07 -12.82
C GLU A 156 4.01 18.51 -12.12
N PHE A 157 4.00 18.49 -10.78
CA PHE A 157 5.20 18.75 -9.98
C PHE A 157 6.31 17.73 -10.30
N VAL A 158 6.00 16.44 -10.34
CA VAL A 158 6.99 15.40 -10.64
C VAL A 158 7.53 15.54 -12.06
N GLU A 159 6.68 15.82 -13.06
CA GLU A 159 7.08 16.07 -14.46
C GLU A 159 8.03 17.27 -14.57
N GLN A 160 7.72 18.36 -13.85
CA GLN A 160 8.57 19.55 -13.80
C GLN A 160 9.94 19.22 -13.16
N GLN A 161 9.95 18.55 -12.01
CA GLN A 161 11.17 18.19 -11.31
C GLN A 161 12.06 17.22 -12.12
N VAL A 162 11.47 16.29 -12.86
CA VAL A 162 12.23 15.39 -13.76
C VAL A 162 13.01 16.19 -14.81
N LYS A 163 12.40 17.24 -15.37
CA LYS A 163 13.07 18.14 -16.34
C LYS A 163 14.14 19.00 -15.67
N GLU A 164 13.82 19.66 -14.56
CA GLU A 164 14.73 20.57 -13.84
C GLU A 164 15.99 19.85 -13.33
N LEU A 165 15.83 18.58 -12.88
CA LEU A 165 16.92 17.75 -12.36
C LEU A 165 17.65 16.97 -13.48
N ASN A 166 17.28 17.19 -14.75
CA ASN A 166 17.83 16.48 -15.92
C ASN A 166 17.73 14.94 -15.77
N LEU A 167 16.55 14.44 -15.37
CA LEU A 167 16.28 13.01 -15.15
C LEU A 167 15.49 12.37 -16.31
N CYS A 168 15.31 13.02 -17.46
CA CYS A 168 14.47 12.53 -18.56
C CYS A 168 14.91 11.16 -19.12
N ASP A 169 16.20 10.80 -19.01
CA ASP A 169 16.73 9.50 -19.43
C ASP A 169 16.71 8.44 -18.31
N THR A 170 16.26 8.82 -17.11
CA THR A 170 16.28 7.99 -15.89
C THR A 170 14.87 7.73 -15.34
N VAL A 171 13.98 8.72 -15.40
CA VAL A 171 12.63 8.68 -14.84
C VAL A 171 11.61 8.86 -15.96
N PHE A 172 10.70 7.91 -16.09
CA PHE A 172 9.69 7.82 -17.16
C PHE A 172 8.29 7.82 -16.54
N LEU A 173 7.50 8.85 -16.84
CA LEU A 173 6.09 8.92 -16.40
C LEU A 173 5.20 8.43 -17.55
N LEU A 174 4.56 7.29 -17.38
CA LEU A 174 3.72 6.67 -18.41
C LEU A 174 2.26 7.17 -18.37
N GLY A 175 1.87 7.86 -17.28
CA GLY A 175 0.48 8.29 -17.09
C GLY A 175 -0.39 7.19 -16.47
N ARG A 176 -1.72 7.41 -16.54
CA ARG A 176 -2.71 6.54 -15.91
C ARG A 176 -3.19 5.47 -16.89
N TYR A 177 -3.28 4.24 -16.41
CA TYR A 177 -3.88 3.10 -17.09
C TYR A 177 -4.99 2.49 -16.25
N PRO A 178 -5.98 1.81 -16.84
CA PRO A 178 -6.99 1.05 -16.11
C PRO A 178 -6.35 -0.11 -15.31
N LEU A 179 -7.11 -0.64 -14.35
CA LEU A 179 -6.61 -1.69 -13.47
C LEU A 179 -6.27 -2.98 -14.23
N GLU A 180 -7.05 -3.24 -15.27
CA GLU A 180 -6.92 -4.43 -16.13
C GLU A 180 -5.59 -4.49 -16.87
N ASP A 181 -4.97 -3.35 -17.14
CA ASP A 181 -3.68 -3.24 -17.83
C ASP A 181 -2.48 -3.41 -16.87
N MET A 182 -2.71 -3.38 -15.56
CA MET A 182 -1.61 -3.43 -14.59
C MET A 182 -0.77 -4.70 -14.66
N PRO A 183 -1.30 -5.92 -14.86
CA PRO A 183 -0.48 -7.11 -15.05
C PRO A 183 0.48 -7.01 -16.23
N ASP A 184 0.02 -6.46 -17.36
CA ASP A 184 0.82 -6.28 -18.57
C ASP A 184 1.94 -5.23 -18.39
N LEU A 185 1.73 -4.25 -17.51
CA LEU A 185 2.77 -3.30 -17.12
C LEU A 185 3.74 -3.91 -16.09
N PHE A 186 3.22 -4.62 -15.07
CA PHE A 186 4.05 -5.17 -14.00
C PHE A 186 5.02 -6.25 -14.48
N ILE A 187 4.66 -6.99 -15.55
CA ILE A 187 5.56 -8.01 -16.09
C ILE A 187 6.91 -7.44 -16.53
N HIS A 188 6.96 -6.18 -16.94
CA HIS A 188 8.17 -5.49 -17.37
C HIS A 188 8.99 -4.88 -16.23
N ALA A 189 8.49 -4.87 -15.01
CA ALA A 189 9.26 -4.41 -13.86
C ALA A 189 10.23 -5.49 -13.38
N ASP A 190 11.45 -5.11 -13.01
CA ASP A 190 12.38 -5.97 -12.26
C ASP A 190 12.10 -5.89 -10.77
N VAL A 191 11.66 -4.73 -10.29
CA VAL A 191 11.27 -4.50 -8.89
C VAL A 191 10.14 -3.47 -8.80
N MET A 192 9.21 -3.69 -7.85
CA MET A 192 8.10 -2.78 -7.60
C MET A 192 8.38 -1.88 -6.39
N LEU A 193 8.15 -0.59 -6.54
CA LEU A 193 8.41 0.43 -5.52
C LEU A 193 7.17 0.74 -4.68
N VAL A 194 7.35 0.71 -3.35
CA VAL A 194 6.38 1.23 -2.38
C VAL A 194 7.01 2.36 -1.59
N SER A 195 6.43 3.55 -1.64
CA SER A 195 6.92 4.71 -0.91
C SER A 195 5.79 5.47 -0.22
N LEU A 196 6.04 5.90 1.01
CA LEU A 196 5.16 6.77 1.80
C LEU A 196 6.00 7.73 2.65
N LYS A 197 5.47 8.92 2.90
CA LYS A 197 6.05 9.89 3.83
C LYS A 197 6.12 9.35 5.26
N ASP A 198 7.05 9.88 6.03
CA ASP A 198 7.15 9.60 7.46
C ASP A 198 5.97 10.22 8.22
N GLN A 199 4.94 9.41 8.41
CA GLN A 199 3.79 9.74 9.24
C GLN A 199 3.36 8.49 10.03
N ASN A 200 3.09 8.68 11.32
CA ASN A 200 2.75 7.58 12.23
C ASN A 200 1.59 6.72 11.72
N ILE A 201 0.57 7.33 11.10
CA ILE A 201 -0.58 6.59 10.56
C ILE A 201 -0.18 5.65 9.42
N PHE A 202 0.79 6.04 8.60
CA PHE A 202 1.26 5.20 7.49
C PHE A 202 2.09 4.01 7.98
N SER A 203 2.80 4.15 9.12
CA SER A 203 3.56 3.04 9.71
C SER A 203 2.66 1.93 10.27
N LEU A 204 1.41 2.25 10.60
CA LEU A 204 0.43 1.30 11.11
C LEU A 204 -0.37 0.61 9.99
N THR A 205 -0.35 1.15 8.78
CA THR A 205 -1.17 0.70 7.64
C THR A 205 -0.37 -0.26 6.75
N ILE A 206 -0.99 -1.35 6.30
CA ILE A 206 -0.43 -2.18 5.22
C ILE A 206 -0.83 -1.53 3.90
N PRO A 207 0.11 -0.95 3.12
CA PRO A 207 -0.21 -0.41 1.81
C PRO A 207 -0.69 -1.51 0.86
N SER A 208 -1.85 -1.36 0.21
CA SER A 208 -2.42 -2.36 -0.70
C SER A 208 -1.49 -2.76 -1.86
N LYS A 209 -0.57 -1.87 -2.24
CA LYS A 209 0.47 -2.17 -3.24
C LYS A 209 1.35 -3.35 -2.85
N ILE A 210 1.66 -3.52 -1.55
CA ILE A 210 2.46 -4.66 -1.07
C ILE A 210 1.74 -5.97 -1.42
N GLN A 211 0.44 -6.04 -1.12
CA GLN A 211 -0.37 -7.23 -1.40
C GLN A 211 -0.47 -7.50 -2.90
N SER A 212 -0.72 -6.47 -3.73
CA SER A 212 -0.78 -6.61 -5.19
C SER A 212 0.56 -7.05 -5.80
N TYR A 213 1.67 -6.47 -5.34
CA TYR A 213 3.01 -6.81 -5.85
C TYR A 213 3.47 -8.20 -5.43
N MET A 214 3.14 -8.61 -4.18
CA MET A 214 3.35 -9.98 -3.72
C MET A 214 2.50 -10.98 -4.49
N ALA A 215 1.21 -10.71 -4.69
CA ALA A 215 0.30 -11.56 -5.46
C ALA A 215 0.80 -11.79 -6.89
N PHE A 216 1.31 -10.73 -7.52
CA PHE A 216 1.89 -10.79 -8.87
C PHE A 216 3.26 -11.48 -8.90
N GLY A 217 3.95 -11.60 -7.76
CA GLY A 217 5.25 -12.29 -7.67
C GLY A 217 6.43 -11.42 -8.12
N LYS A 218 6.39 -10.11 -7.93
CA LYS A 218 7.54 -9.24 -8.16
C LYS A 218 8.30 -8.92 -6.88
N PRO A 219 9.64 -8.80 -6.93
CA PRO A 219 10.41 -8.27 -5.82
C PRO A 219 9.91 -6.88 -5.43
N ILE A 220 9.99 -6.54 -4.15
CA ILE A 220 9.54 -5.24 -3.65
C ILE A 220 10.72 -4.45 -3.09
N ILE A 221 10.80 -3.19 -3.46
CA ILE A 221 11.64 -2.22 -2.78
C ILE A 221 10.75 -1.20 -2.10
N SER A 222 11.01 -0.90 -0.82
CA SER A 222 10.19 0.04 -0.08
C SER A 222 11.00 1.16 0.54
N MET A 223 10.34 2.34 0.65
CA MET A 223 10.79 3.48 1.44
C MET A 223 9.61 3.93 2.30
N ILE A 224 9.34 3.18 3.36
CA ILE A 224 8.24 3.36 4.31
C ILE A 224 8.69 3.01 5.72
N ASN A 225 7.85 3.29 6.73
CA ASN A 225 8.06 2.81 8.11
C ASN A 225 7.02 1.75 8.51
N GLY A 226 7.30 1.00 9.57
CA GLY A 226 6.36 0.14 10.28
C GLY A 226 6.01 -1.16 9.57
N ILE A 227 4.75 -1.60 9.76
CA ILE A 227 4.27 -2.94 9.44
C ILE A 227 4.52 -3.37 7.98
N GLY A 228 4.44 -2.44 7.03
CA GLY A 228 4.70 -2.74 5.62
C GLY A 228 6.15 -3.20 5.38
N ASN A 229 7.13 -2.57 6.05
CA ASN A 229 8.54 -2.99 5.99
C ASN A 229 8.77 -4.33 6.70
N GLU A 230 8.07 -4.58 7.80
CA GLU A 230 8.15 -5.85 8.54
C GLU A 230 7.67 -7.01 7.67
N ILE A 231 6.52 -6.86 6.99
CA ILE A 231 5.98 -7.84 6.07
C ILE A 231 6.95 -8.15 4.91
N ILE A 232 7.57 -7.14 4.30
CA ILE A 232 8.53 -7.34 3.20
C ILE A 232 9.77 -8.12 3.67
N LYS A 233 10.24 -7.81 4.90
CA LYS A 233 11.38 -8.52 5.51
C LYS A 233 11.02 -9.96 5.86
N GLU A 234 9.87 -10.18 6.49
CA GLU A 234 9.38 -11.50 6.88
C GLU A 234 9.18 -12.40 5.67
N ALA A 235 8.55 -11.87 4.62
CA ALA A 235 8.38 -12.57 3.35
C ALA A 235 9.69 -12.78 2.58
N ASN A 236 10.78 -12.13 2.98
CA ASN A 236 12.07 -12.11 2.24
C ASN A 236 11.92 -11.74 0.77
N CYS A 237 10.91 -10.92 0.43
CA CYS A 237 10.52 -10.62 -0.95
C CYS A 237 11.17 -9.34 -1.51
N GLY A 238 12.12 -8.73 -0.80
CA GLY A 238 12.74 -7.50 -1.28
C GLY A 238 13.68 -6.82 -0.30
N PHE A 239 13.83 -5.51 -0.48
CA PHE A 239 14.64 -4.66 0.38
C PHE A 239 13.85 -3.46 0.88
N THR A 240 14.17 -3.00 2.09
CA THR A 240 13.45 -1.91 2.74
C THR A 240 14.38 -0.75 3.09
N ALA A 241 13.86 0.46 3.00
CA ALA A 241 14.43 1.68 3.56
C ALA A 241 13.39 2.34 4.47
N ASN A 242 13.82 3.18 5.41
CA ASN A 242 12.90 3.97 6.21
C ASN A 242 12.27 5.08 5.35
N ALA A 243 11.11 5.57 5.74
CA ALA A 243 10.45 6.68 5.07
C ALA A 243 11.38 7.90 5.01
N GLY A 244 11.52 8.50 3.82
CA GLY A 244 12.42 9.63 3.55
C GLY A 244 13.90 9.28 3.37
N ASP A 245 14.33 8.03 3.65
CA ASP A 245 15.71 7.60 3.48
C ASP A 245 16.02 7.21 2.02
N PHE A 246 16.11 8.25 1.19
CA PHE A 246 16.40 8.09 -0.24
C PHE A 246 17.82 7.53 -0.53
N GLU A 247 18.77 7.70 0.38
CA GLU A 247 20.11 7.13 0.22
C GLU A 247 20.08 5.60 0.32
N SER A 248 19.42 5.07 1.35
CA SER A 248 19.20 3.63 1.49
C SER A 248 18.35 3.07 0.34
N LEU A 249 17.32 3.80 -0.11
CA LEU A 249 16.54 3.42 -1.29
C LEU A 249 17.44 3.29 -2.53
N ALA A 250 18.25 4.31 -2.83
CA ALA A 250 19.15 4.29 -3.97
C ALA A 250 20.20 3.15 -3.88
N ASN A 251 20.76 2.92 -2.70
CA ASN A 251 21.72 1.82 -2.48
C ASN A 251 21.05 0.44 -2.66
N ASN A 252 19.82 0.27 -2.20
CA ASN A 252 19.06 -0.95 -2.39
C ASN A 252 18.71 -1.18 -3.88
N VAL A 253 18.36 -0.13 -4.64
CA VAL A 253 18.17 -0.21 -6.10
C VAL A 253 19.45 -0.67 -6.79
N LYS A 254 20.61 -0.05 -6.48
CA LYS A 254 21.91 -0.46 -7.02
C LYS A 254 22.26 -1.92 -6.67
N ARG A 255 21.90 -2.37 -5.46
CA ARG A 255 22.11 -3.76 -5.06
C ARG A 255 21.23 -4.71 -5.86
N LEU A 256 19.93 -4.38 -6.02
CA LEU A 256 19.00 -5.19 -6.82
C LEU A 256 19.40 -5.25 -8.29
N SER A 257 19.84 -4.14 -8.89
CA SER A 257 20.23 -4.11 -10.31
C SER A 257 21.47 -4.97 -10.64
N ARG A 258 22.25 -5.36 -9.62
CA ARG A 258 23.42 -6.25 -9.75
C ARG A 258 23.12 -7.71 -9.40
N MET A 259 21.90 -7.98 -8.96
CA MET A 259 21.50 -9.36 -8.61
C MET A 259 21.26 -10.18 -9.87
N ASP A 260 21.57 -11.46 -9.78
CA ASP A 260 21.18 -12.44 -10.79
C ASP A 260 19.65 -12.49 -10.95
N LYS A 261 19.19 -12.69 -12.19
CA LYS A 261 17.75 -12.78 -12.48
C LYS A 261 17.02 -13.88 -11.70
N ASN A 262 17.71 -15.00 -11.43
CA ASN A 262 17.15 -16.07 -10.62
C ASN A 262 16.97 -15.63 -9.17
N MET A 263 17.90 -14.85 -8.61
CA MET A 263 17.77 -14.31 -7.25
C MET A 263 16.61 -13.31 -7.15
N LEU A 264 16.40 -12.48 -8.17
CA LEU A 264 15.24 -11.59 -8.23
C LEU A 264 13.93 -12.39 -8.35
N TYR A 265 13.91 -13.40 -9.22
CA TYR A 265 12.76 -14.30 -9.35
C TYR A 265 12.40 -14.97 -8.02
N GLU A 266 13.40 -15.53 -7.29
CA GLU A 266 13.18 -16.16 -5.99
C GLU A 266 12.61 -15.18 -4.95
N LYS A 267 13.02 -13.92 -4.98
CA LYS A 267 12.40 -12.89 -4.11
C LYS A 267 10.93 -12.65 -4.46
N GLY A 268 10.61 -12.53 -5.73
CA GLY A 268 9.23 -12.40 -6.19
C GLY A 268 8.39 -13.62 -5.79
N ARG A 269 8.93 -14.84 -6.00
CA ARG A 269 8.29 -16.10 -5.60
C ARG A 269 8.02 -16.17 -4.09
N ALA A 270 9.00 -15.79 -3.27
CA ALA A 270 8.82 -15.76 -1.81
C ALA A 270 7.69 -14.79 -1.40
N GLY A 271 7.56 -13.62 -2.08
CA GLY A 271 6.43 -12.72 -1.89
C GLY A 271 5.09 -13.36 -2.28
N LYS A 272 5.03 -14.06 -3.43
CA LYS A 272 3.81 -14.76 -3.88
C LYS A 272 3.40 -15.87 -2.91
N GLU A 273 4.35 -16.64 -2.38
CA GLU A 273 4.10 -17.67 -1.36
C GLU A 273 3.58 -17.03 -0.05
N TYR A 274 4.19 -15.96 0.42
CA TYR A 274 3.72 -15.24 1.61
C TYR A 274 2.29 -14.69 1.40
N TYR A 275 1.99 -14.12 0.22
CA TYR A 275 0.64 -13.68 -0.13
C TYR A 275 -0.37 -14.80 -0.03
N GLN A 276 -0.07 -15.98 -0.59
CA GLN A 276 -0.97 -17.14 -0.55
C GLN A 276 -1.25 -17.59 0.89
N LEU A 277 -0.24 -17.53 1.77
CA LEU A 277 -0.38 -17.94 3.16
C LEU A 277 -1.10 -16.90 4.02
N SER A 278 -0.94 -15.61 3.74
CA SER A 278 -1.37 -14.54 4.64
C SER A 278 -2.50 -13.65 4.10
N PHE A 279 -2.58 -13.47 2.77
CA PHE A 279 -3.45 -12.48 2.14
C PHE A 279 -4.35 -13.05 1.03
N ALA A 280 -4.36 -14.38 0.81
CA ALA A 280 -5.19 -14.99 -0.23
C ALA A 280 -6.68 -14.67 0.01
N LYS A 281 -7.36 -14.13 -1.00
CA LYS A 281 -8.76 -13.69 -0.96
C LYS A 281 -9.69 -14.74 -0.34
N LYS A 282 -9.58 -16.01 -0.78
CA LYS A 282 -10.41 -17.09 -0.26
C LYS A 282 -10.25 -17.23 1.26
N LYS A 283 -9.00 -17.29 1.75
CA LYS A 283 -8.69 -17.41 3.18
C LYS A 283 -9.27 -16.26 3.98
N ILE A 284 -9.11 -15.02 3.48
CA ILE A 284 -9.61 -13.83 4.18
C ILE A 284 -11.14 -13.82 4.20
N ILE A 285 -11.81 -14.24 3.12
CA ILE A 285 -13.26 -14.36 3.08
C ILE A 285 -13.74 -15.44 4.04
N ASP A 286 -13.09 -16.60 4.08
CA ASP A 286 -13.44 -17.68 5.02
C ASP A 286 -13.31 -17.18 6.47
N ASN A 287 -12.21 -16.52 6.84
CA ASN A 287 -12.04 -15.90 8.15
C ASN A 287 -13.12 -14.84 8.46
N LEU A 288 -13.52 -14.04 7.46
CA LEU A 288 -14.58 -13.05 7.64
C LEU A 288 -15.95 -13.72 7.90
N ILE A 289 -16.24 -14.82 7.23
CA ILE A 289 -17.45 -15.61 7.46
C ILE A 289 -17.46 -16.18 8.89
N GLU A 290 -16.34 -16.72 9.36
CA GLU A 290 -16.20 -17.19 10.74
C GLU A 290 -16.47 -16.08 11.76
N VAL A 291 -15.94 -14.87 11.52
CA VAL A 291 -16.20 -13.70 12.37
C VAL A 291 -17.70 -13.35 12.41
N PHE A 292 -18.41 -13.50 11.29
CA PHE A 292 -19.85 -13.21 11.25
C PHE A 292 -20.70 -14.32 11.89
N GLN A 293 -20.20 -15.55 11.95
CA GLN A 293 -20.89 -16.72 12.52
C GLN A 293 -20.58 -16.90 14.01
N SER A 294 -19.44 -16.34 14.49
CA SER A 294 -19.13 -16.40 15.93
C SER A 294 -20.14 -15.61 16.74
N GLU A 295 -20.68 -16.23 17.79
CA GLU A 295 -21.69 -15.67 18.68
C GLU A 295 -21.17 -14.53 19.59
#